data_92e5e2b05f8db3be1f7e22b142349ba1
#
_entry.id   92e5e2b05f8db3be1f7e22b142349ba1
#
_cell.length_a   1.000
_cell.length_b   1.000
_cell.length_c   1.000
_cell.angle_alpha   90.00
_cell.angle_beta   90.00
_cell.angle_gamma   90.00
#
_symmetry.space_group_name_H-M   'P 1'
#
loop_
_entity.id
_entity.type
_entity.pdbx_description
1 polymer ?
#
loop_
_entity_poly.entity_id
_entity_poly.type
_entity_poly.pdbx_seq_one_letter_code
_entity_poly.pdbx_strand_id
1 'polypeptide(L)'
;DPVLGRFSRWVVTCVVGGVMAVASQANAQFRVVVYNCTGLAGDQVALKAVIASCHTDNVAGYAAPVALFQFSEVRTSDPVPLLALVNQSAPAGYTYALATYTGAGQDGASGAEAVIYRTDLMTEIPSGHVDLATGGSRDSDRWLFQLNGYTSTAARFYVYGSHLKASTGTANVDSRLAGVQLLRSNCDALGAGVRALYCGDMNFYTNTESGYAAFMAAGNGAAVDPLGTANWTGATNARKHTQSPRDILADGLIGGGVDDRFDFILPTTQMMDGNGLAFIPGSYRCVGNDGNHYNLAINTGANSYFPGESARSNTLAANLFAAADHMPVLADFQVPAWNTAVLGTVPTRVMQGATAVVAQVRVANDAPGDNVIGVDALDYTVTGAGVLSGTLSGSAVLTPSYTTVNVPVITATVGLRTGTATVTSSNEAVQNPSIALPVSVQVLRVSNASFSTTADANTVTIPMIATVAGPAVDELIAVANFGFSTDQATLDIDSVQIPAGPFSYVSGATTGIGATPGSVRVRFNPTGLTPGVYTANATIQVSDENVPGAAATQIVATLSATIGGGNPADLNGDGLVSGADLGIMLAGWGGPGPADLDHNGTVGGSDVGILLGNWG
;
A
#
# COMPACT_ATOMS: atom_id res chain seq x y z
N ASP A 1 6.18 -57.27 22.81
CA ASP A 1 7.20 -56.60 21.98
C ASP A 1 6.77 -55.20 21.64
N PRO A 2 7.43 -54.16 22.13
CA PRO A 2 7.10 -52.80 21.73
C PRO A 2 8.10 -52.28 20.71
N VAL A 3 7.56 -51.84 19.58
CA VAL A 3 8.28 -51.05 18.56
C VAL A 3 8.29 -49.59 18.98
N LEU A 4 9.48 -49.06 19.26
CA LEU A 4 9.73 -47.64 19.52
C LEU A 4 9.65 -46.84 18.23
N GLY A 5 8.57 -46.10 18.04
CA GLY A 5 8.42 -45.08 16.99
C GLY A 5 9.11 -43.77 17.36
N ARG A 6 9.99 -43.30 16.50
CA ARG A 6 10.65 -42.02 16.60
C ARG A 6 9.63 -40.90 16.34
N PHE A 7 9.42 -40.02 17.33
CA PHE A 7 8.69 -38.77 17.16
C PHE A 7 9.58 -37.76 16.42
N SER A 8 9.25 -37.49 15.16
CA SER A 8 9.73 -36.32 14.41
C SER A 8 8.89 -35.14 14.85
N ARG A 9 9.53 -34.12 15.46
CA ARG A 9 8.88 -32.84 15.80
C ARG A 9 8.75 -32.03 14.53
N TRP A 10 7.56 -32.00 13.96
CA TRP A 10 7.16 -30.97 12.99
C TRP A 10 6.83 -29.68 13.76
N VAL A 11 7.63 -28.64 13.53
CA VAL A 11 7.25 -27.28 13.90
C VAL A 11 6.22 -26.82 12.90
N VAL A 12 4.95 -26.86 13.30
CA VAL A 12 3.87 -26.24 12.55
C VAL A 12 3.91 -24.74 12.83
N THR A 13 4.44 -23.98 11.89
CA THR A 13 4.28 -22.52 11.87
C THR A 13 2.84 -22.24 11.47
N CYS A 14 1.98 -21.97 12.45
CA CYS A 14 0.65 -21.42 12.20
C CYS A 14 0.81 -19.99 11.63
N VAL A 15 0.75 -19.87 10.31
CA VAL A 15 0.42 -18.61 9.67
C VAL A 15 -1.07 -18.36 9.96
N VAL A 16 -1.36 -17.52 10.95
CA VAL A 16 -2.71 -16.97 11.14
C VAL A 16 -2.95 -15.98 9.99
N GLY A 17 -3.43 -16.50 8.88
CA GLY A 17 -4.04 -15.70 7.84
C GLY A 17 -5.33 -15.12 8.39
N GLY A 18 -5.27 -13.89 8.90
CA GLY A 18 -6.47 -13.10 9.13
C GLY A 18 -7.16 -12.90 7.78
N VAL A 19 -8.25 -13.60 7.54
CA VAL A 19 -9.21 -13.22 6.52
C VAL A 19 -9.80 -11.90 7.00
N MET A 20 -9.21 -10.77 6.56
CA MET A 20 -9.92 -9.50 6.60
C MET A 20 -11.13 -9.71 5.68
N ALA A 21 -12.33 -9.70 6.27
CA ALA A 21 -13.55 -9.51 5.51
C ALA A 21 -13.34 -8.20 4.74
N VAL A 22 -13.21 -8.28 3.42
CA VAL A 22 -13.28 -7.12 2.54
C VAL A 22 -14.72 -6.64 2.69
N ALA A 23 -14.96 -5.70 3.61
CA ALA A 23 -16.14 -4.88 3.55
C ALA A 23 -16.13 -4.25 2.15
N SER A 24 -17.22 -4.38 1.41
CA SER A 24 -17.41 -3.69 0.14
C SER A 24 -17.08 -2.22 0.40
N GLN A 25 -16.00 -1.72 -0.22
CA GLN A 25 -15.60 -0.33 -0.06
C GLN A 25 -16.75 0.52 -0.59
N ALA A 26 -17.28 1.34 0.29
CA ALA A 26 -18.28 2.32 -0.07
C ALA A 26 -17.63 3.37 -0.96
N ASN A 27 -18.25 3.66 -2.07
CA ASN A 27 -17.81 4.70 -3.00
C ASN A 27 -17.83 6.04 -2.28
N ALA A 28 -16.69 6.62 -2.00
CA ALA A 28 -16.61 7.87 -1.26
C ALA A 28 -16.16 9.03 -2.14
N GLN A 29 -17.13 9.63 -2.72
CA GLN A 29 -17.16 11.05 -3.01
C GLN A 29 -18.27 11.62 -2.14
N PHE A 30 -17.96 12.64 -1.36
CA PHE A 30 -18.91 13.22 -0.43
C PHE A 30 -19.78 14.23 -1.16
N ARG A 31 -20.84 13.75 -1.85
CA ARG A 31 -21.79 14.60 -2.55
C ARG A 31 -22.89 15.08 -1.60
N VAL A 32 -23.08 16.38 -1.53
CA VAL A 32 -24.13 17.03 -0.76
C VAL A 32 -25.16 17.61 -1.71
N VAL A 33 -26.45 17.42 -1.40
CA VAL A 33 -27.57 17.99 -2.11
C VAL A 33 -28.47 18.75 -1.13
N VAL A 34 -28.81 19.98 -1.48
CA VAL A 34 -29.82 20.80 -0.80
C VAL A 34 -31.05 20.87 -1.69
N TYR A 35 -32.23 20.62 -1.12
CA TYR A 35 -33.46 20.65 -1.90
C TYR A 35 -34.66 21.07 -1.03
N ASN A 36 -35.26 22.20 -1.31
CA ASN A 36 -36.57 22.54 -0.79
C ASN A 36 -37.63 21.68 -1.53
N CYS A 37 -38.25 20.75 -0.81
CA CYS A 37 -39.20 19.78 -1.37
C CYS A 37 -40.65 20.18 -1.21
N THR A 38 -40.93 21.41 -0.81
CA THR A 38 -42.24 22.04 -0.73
C THR A 38 -43.29 21.16 -0.04
N GLY A 39 -42.92 20.52 1.08
CA GLY A 39 -43.79 19.64 1.86
C GLY A 39 -44.40 18.48 1.07
N LEU A 40 -43.65 17.93 0.12
CA LEU A 40 -44.11 16.87 -0.78
C LEU A 40 -45.41 17.20 -1.53
N ALA A 41 -45.65 18.48 -1.82
CA ALA A 41 -46.88 18.93 -2.49
C ALA A 41 -46.92 18.59 -3.98
N GLY A 42 -45.75 18.49 -4.63
CA GLY A 42 -45.62 18.12 -6.05
C GLY A 42 -45.77 16.64 -6.34
N ASP A 43 -45.54 16.26 -7.61
CA ASP A 43 -45.58 14.87 -8.04
C ASP A 43 -44.44 14.07 -7.41
N GLN A 44 -44.74 13.09 -6.57
CA GLN A 44 -43.74 12.28 -5.87
C GLN A 44 -43.00 11.31 -6.78
N VAL A 45 -43.54 10.94 -7.94
CA VAL A 45 -42.83 10.13 -8.95
C VAL A 45 -41.75 10.98 -9.63
N ALA A 46 -42.09 12.23 -9.94
CA ALA A 46 -41.15 13.20 -10.46
C ALA A 46 -40.10 13.56 -9.40
N LEU A 47 -40.47 13.78 -8.14
CA LEU A 47 -39.54 14.04 -7.02
C LEU A 47 -38.51 12.90 -6.88
N LYS A 48 -38.99 11.65 -6.89
CA LYS A 48 -38.11 10.47 -6.86
C LYS A 48 -37.14 10.47 -8.05
N ALA A 49 -37.61 10.81 -9.26
CA ALA A 49 -36.77 10.87 -10.45
C ALA A 49 -35.72 12.00 -10.37
N VAL A 50 -36.04 13.14 -9.78
CA VAL A 50 -35.09 14.24 -9.52
C VAL A 50 -34.03 13.78 -8.53
N ILE A 51 -34.43 13.15 -7.40
CA ILE A 51 -33.48 12.59 -6.41
C ILE A 51 -32.55 11.57 -7.09
N ALA A 52 -33.09 10.65 -7.91
CA ALA A 52 -32.30 9.69 -8.67
C ALA A 52 -31.29 10.36 -9.63
N SER A 53 -31.68 11.48 -10.24
CA SER A 53 -30.81 12.26 -11.13
C SER A 53 -29.64 12.89 -10.38
N CYS A 54 -29.78 13.27 -9.11
CA CYS A 54 -28.68 13.78 -8.28
C CYS A 54 -27.59 12.73 -8.04
N HIS A 55 -27.95 11.45 -7.92
CA HIS A 55 -26.99 10.35 -7.79
C HIS A 55 -26.16 10.13 -9.06
N THR A 56 -26.78 10.32 -10.20
CA THR A 56 -26.19 10.03 -11.52
C THR A 56 -25.68 11.28 -12.25
N ASP A 57 -25.78 12.44 -11.62
CA ASP A 57 -25.28 13.70 -12.18
C ASP A 57 -23.77 13.61 -12.42
N ASN A 58 -23.36 13.80 -13.69
CA ASN A 58 -21.98 13.70 -14.16
C ASN A 58 -21.46 14.96 -14.84
N VAL A 59 -22.14 16.09 -14.68
CA VAL A 59 -21.80 17.37 -15.36
C VAL A 59 -20.40 17.85 -14.96
N ALA A 60 -19.93 17.53 -13.76
CA ALA A 60 -18.55 17.81 -13.32
C ALA A 60 -17.50 16.81 -13.85
N GLY A 61 -17.86 15.92 -14.78
CA GLY A 61 -16.98 14.91 -15.35
C GLY A 61 -17.01 13.55 -14.64
N TYR A 62 -17.79 13.42 -13.58
CA TYR A 62 -17.96 12.18 -12.81
C TYR A 62 -19.34 12.14 -12.15
N ALA A 63 -19.89 10.95 -11.99
CA ALA A 63 -21.09 10.71 -11.16
C ALA A 63 -20.68 10.18 -9.79
N ALA A 64 -21.48 10.49 -8.76
CA ALA A 64 -21.31 9.91 -7.43
C ALA A 64 -22.65 9.76 -6.72
N PRO A 65 -22.88 8.68 -5.97
CA PRO A 65 -24.02 8.58 -5.09
C PRO A 65 -24.05 9.73 -4.09
N VAL A 66 -25.21 10.33 -3.89
CA VAL A 66 -25.34 11.42 -2.90
C VAL A 66 -25.02 10.88 -1.51
N ALA A 67 -24.15 11.56 -0.79
CA ALA A 67 -23.78 11.19 0.57
C ALA A 67 -24.75 11.77 1.60
N LEU A 68 -25.25 12.99 1.33
CA LEU A 68 -26.13 13.69 2.25
C LEU A 68 -27.12 14.56 1.47
N PHE A 69 -28.38 14.42 1.78
CA PHE A 69 -29.43 15.34 1.40
C PHE A 69 -29.83 16.19 2.61
N GLN A 70 -29.88 17.51 2.43
CA GLN A 70 -30.58 18.42 3.31
C GLN A 70 -31.86 18.87 2.60
N PHE A 71 -32.99 18.69 3.25
CA PHE A 71 -34.30 19.08 2.73
C PHE A 71 -34.90 20.19 3.58
N SER A 72 -35.53 21.16 2.93
CA SER A 72 -36.33 22.20 3.55
C SER A 72 -37.81 21.95 3.28
N GLU A 73 -38.68 22.56 4.10
CA GLU A 73 -40.16 22.41 4.07
C GLU A 73 -40.63 20.97 4.31
N VAL A 74 -39.99 20.27 5.25
CA VAL A 74 -40.40 18.90 5.63
C VAL A 74 -41.40 18.98 6.80
N ARG A 75 -42.68 18.73 6.53
CA ARG A 75 -43.73 18.72 7.56
C ARG A 75 -43.58 17.47 8.42
N THR A 76 -44.18 17.47 9.63
CA THR A 76 -44.11 16.34 10.58
C THR A 76 -44.52 15.00 9.98
N SER A 77 -45.40 14.99 8.98
CA SER A 77 -45.84 13.79 8.25
C SER A 77 -44.84 13.28 7.20
N ASP A 78 -43.88 14.12 6.77
CA ASP A 78 -43.13 13.91 5.55
C ASP A 78 -41.80 13.12 5.72
N PRO A 79 -41.12 13.09 6.89
CA PRO A 79 -39.82 12.44 7.02
C PRO A 79 -39.80 10.97 6.60
N VAL A 80 -40.81 10.19 6.98
CA VAL A 80 -40.85 8.76 6.63
C VAL A 80 -41.12 8.54 5.14
N PRO A 81 -42.11 9.19 4.49
CA PRO A 81 -42.26 9.14 3.04
C PRO A 81 -41.05 9.62 2.29
N LEU A 82 -40.39 10.72 2.72
CA LEU A 82 -39.23 11.27 2.09
C LEU A 82 -38.02 10.32 2.16
N LEU A 83 -37.76 9.72 3.33
CA LEU A 83 -36.74 8.67 3.47
C LEU A 83 -37.02 7.47 2.55
N ALA A 84 -38.28 7.09 2.40
CA ALA A 84 -38.67 6.02 1.48
C ALA A 84 -38.38 6.38 0.02
N LEU A 85 -38.64 7.62 -0.42
CA LEU A 85 -38.33 8.11 -1.75
C LEU A 85 -36.80 8.11 -2.01
N VAL A 86 -36.01 8.60 -1.05
CA VAL A 86 -34.54 8.59 -1.14
C VAL A 86 -34.02 7.15 -1.28
N ASN A 87 -34.43 6.23 -0.42
CA ASN A 87 -33.98 4.83 -0.50
C ASN A 87 -34.45 4.11 -1.78
N GLN A 88 -35.62 4.46 -2.32
CA GLN A 88 -36.10 3.90 -3.61
C GLN A 88 -35.37 4.46 -4.83
N SER A 89 -34.76 5.63 -4.74
CA SER A 89 -33.96 6.26 -5.78
C SER A 89 -32.46 5.98 -5.66
N ALA A 90 -32.04 5.41 -4.51
CA ALA A 90 -30.66 5.09 -4.25
C ALA A 90 -30.09 4.08 -5.27
N PRO A 91 -28.85 4.24 -5.71
CA PRO A 91 -28.15 3.20 -6.46
C PRO A 91 -28.06 1.90 -5.65
N ALA A 92 -27.98 0.77 -6.34
CA ALA A 92 -27.90 -0.54 -5.68
C ALA A 92 -26.70 -0.61 -4.70
N GLY A 93 -26.95 -1.13 -3.50
CA GLY A 93 -25.94 -1.30 -2.45
C GLY A 93 -25.86 -0.15 -1.45
N TYR A 94 -26.56 0.96 -1.66
CA TYR A 94 -26.58 2.08 -0.72
C TYR A 94 -27.88 2.15 0.08
N THR A 95 -27.74 2.52 1.35
CA THR A 95 -28.85 2.68 2.27
C THR A 95 -28.73 4.03 2.98
N TYR A 96 -29.88 4.69 3.15
CA TYR A 96 -29.97 6.00 3.77
C TYR A 96 -30.75 5.92 5.07
N ALA A 97 -30.37 6.76 6.03
CA ALA A 97 -31.09 6.98 7.27
C ALA A 97 -31.48 8.44 7.40
N LEU A 98 -32.58 8.68 8.13
CA LEU A 98 -32.97 10.00 8.58
C LEU A 98 -32.12 10.35 9.81
N ALA A 99 -31.51 11.53 9.83
CA ALA A 99 -30.92 12.11 11.02
C ALA A 99 -31.97 12.52 12.03
N THR A 100 -31.54 12.90 13.22
CA THR A 100 -32.45 13.42 14.25
C THR A 100 -33.34 14.51 13.65
N TYR A 101 -34.67 14.33 13.73
CA TYR A 101 -35.67 15.24 13.20
C TYR A 101 -36.50 15.80 14.33
N THR A 102 -36.56 17.11 14.42
CA THR A 102 -37.35 17.83 15.40
C THR A 102 -38.27 18.81 14.66
N GLY A 103 -39.53 18.43 14.50
CA GLY A 103 -40.55 19.26 13.86
C GLY A 103 -41.22 20.25 14.77
N ALA A 104 -40.90 20.23 16.06
CA ALA A 104 -41.60 21.02 17.08
C ALA A 104 -41.38 22.54 16.89
N GLY A 105 -42.44 23.28 16.69
CA GLY A 105 -42.42 24.73 16.44
C GLY A 105 -42.30 25.10 14.95
N GLN A 106 -42.01 24.12 14.11
CA GLN A 106 -41.75 24.27 12.67
C GLN A 106 -42.95 23.90 11.81
N ASP A 107 -43.97 23.33 12.43
CA ASP A 107 -45.13 22.69 11.78
C ASP A 107 -46.20 23.65 11.30
N GLY A 108 -45.77 24.71 10.66
CA GLY A 108 -46.69 25.48 9.83
C GLY A 108 -46.83 24.85 8.45
N ALA A 109 -47.48 25.53 7.55
CA ALA A 109 -47.59 25.15 6.14
C ALA A 109 -46.19 24.98 5.46
N SER A 110 -45.15 25.46 6.10
CA SER A 110 -43.77 25.50 5.57
C SER A 110 -42.85 24.37 6.03
N GLY A 111 -43.23 23.60 7.07
CA GLY A 111 -42.39 22.46 7.56
C GLY A 111 -41.02 22.84 8.12
N ALA A 112 -40.32 21.84 8.67
CA ALA A 112 -38.98 21.94 9.26
C ALA A 112 -37.88 21.54 8.27
N GLU A 113 -36.64 21.45 8.79
CA GLU A 113 -35.48 20.94 8.09
C GLU A 113 -35.30 19.45 8.35
N ALA A 114 -34.78 18.70 7.36
CA ALA A 114 -34.43 17.30 7.54
C ALA A 114 -33.11 16.96 6.83
N VAL A 115 -32.35 16.06 7.44
CA VAL A 115 -31.15 15.50 6.80
C VAL A 115 -31.33 13.99 6.64
N ILE A 116 -31.08 13.51 5.42
CA ILE A 116 -31.05 12.10 5.08
C ILE A 116 -29.65 11.78 4.56
N TYR A 117 -28.97 10.81 5.18
CA TYR A 117 -27.55 10.53 4.92
C TYR A 117 -27.27 9.08 4.64
N ARG A 118 -26.20 8.81 3.92
CA ARG A 118 -25.73 7.48 3.54
C ARG A 118 -25.00 6.80 4.70
N THR A 119 -25.54 5.66 5.17
CA THR A 119 -25.11 4.99 6.40
C THR A 119 -23.80 4.25 6.30
N ASP A 120 -23.36 3.91 5.09
CA ASP A 120 -22.05 3.30 4.87
C ASP A 120 -20.88 4.30 4.96
N LEU A 121 -21.14 5.58 4.63
CA LEU A 121 -20.13 6.63 4.59
C LEU A 121 -19.99 7.41 5.90
N MET A 122 -21.08 7.63 6.61
CA MET A 122 -21.08 8.45 7.83
C MET A 122 -22.08 7.97 8.87
N THR A 123 -21.89 8.46 10.08
CA THR A 123 -22.78 8.25 11.22
C THR A 123 -23.08 9.59 11.86
N GLU A 124 -24.36 9.86 12.16
CA GLU A 124 -24.75 10.99 12.98
C GLU A 124 -24.25 10.81 14.42
N ILE A 125 -23.84 11.91 15.03
CA ILE A 125 -23.60 12.01 16.47
C ILE A 125 -24.77 12.80 17.09
N PRO A 126 -25.82 12.14 17.59
CA PRO A 126 -27.06 12.82 17.99
C PRO A 126 -26.88 13.87 19.10
N SER A 127 -25.87 13.72 19.96
CA SER A 127 -25.53 14.72 20.97
C SER A 127 -25.03 16.06 20.39
N GLY A 128 -24.72 16.10 19.10
CA GLY A 128 -24.36 17.31 18.38
C GLY A 128 -25.53 18.02 17.71
N HIS A 129 -26.73 17.42 17.74
CA HIS A 129 -27.94 18.05 17.23
C HIS A 129 -28.41 19.20 18.14
N VAL A 130 -28.82 20.28 17.53
CA VAL A 130 -29.37 21.45 18.24
C VAL A 130 -30.39 22.17 17.35
N ASP A 131 -31.58 22.44 17.92
CA ASP A 131 -32.53 23.34 17.31
C ASP A 131 -32.17 24.80 17.63
N LEU A 132 -32.11 25.63 16.62
CA LEU A 132 -31.69 27.04 16.71
C LEU A 132 -32.88 27.93 16.37
N ALA A 133 -33.45 28.59 17.38
CA ALA A 133 -34.59 29.48 17.23
C ALA A 133 -34.18 30.78 16.49
N THR A 134 -34.21 30.75 15.16
CA THR A 134 -33.75 31.84 14.27
C THR A 134 -34.72 33.04 14.25
N GLY A 135 -35.76 33.05 15.08
CA GLY A 135 -36.64 34.22 15.29
C GLY A 135 -37.66 34.45 14.18
N GLY A 136 -37.75 33.56 13.22
CA GLY A 136 -38.78 33.52 12.19
C GLY A 136 -39.90 32.57 12.53
N SER A 137 -40.69 32.17 11.53
CA SER A 137 -41.71 31.10 11.66
C SER A 137 -41.08 29.70 11.60
N ARG A 138 -39.77 29.58 11.49
CA ARG A 138 -39.02 28.33 11.38
C ARG A 138 -37.72 28.46 12.18
N ASP A 139 -37.34 27.39 12.87
CA ASP A 139 -36.02 27.27 13.47
C ASP A 139 -35.06 26.74 12.43
N SER A 140 -33.77 26.74 12.73
CA SER A 140 -32.76 26.05 11.95
C SER A 140 -32.18 24.91 12.78
N ASP A 141 -31.79 23.83 12.15
CA ASP A 141 -31.22 22.68 12.82
C ASP A 141 -29.73 22.56 12.56
N ARG A 142 -29.00 22.11 13.55
CA ARG A 142 -27.59 21.74 13.39
C ARG A 142 -27.40 20.27 13.69
N TRP A 143 -26.81 19.52 12.79
CA TRP A 143 -26.39 18.12 13.00
C TRP A 143 -24.89 18.00 13.03
N LEU A 144 -24.38 16.94 13.68
CA LEU A 144 -22.97 16.57 13.69
C LEU A 144 -22.81 15.17 13.11
N PHE A 145 -21.91 15.02 12.14
CA PHE A 145 -21.56 13.74 11.53
C PHE A 145 -20.09 13.39 11.73
N GLN A 146 -19.80 12.07 11.76
CA GLN A 146 -18.47 11.49 11.71
C GLN A 146 -18.36 10.62 10.46
N LEU A 147 -17.31 10.78 9.66
CA LEU A 147 -17.01 9.84 8.58
C LEU A 147 -16.64 8.47 9.15
N ASN A 148 -17.23 7.41 8.60
CA ASN A 148 -17.02 6.04 9.08
C ASN A 148 -15.58 5.58 8.81
N GLY A 149 -15.01 4.86 9.78
CA GLY A 149 -13.62 4.38 9.71
C GLY A 149 -12.57 5.41 10.14
N TYR A 150 -12.89 6.70 10.15
CA TYR A 150 -11.96 7.74 10.62
C TYR A 150 -12.07 7.94 12.13
N THR A 151 -10.93 7.94 12.82
CA THR A 151 -10.87 8.14 14.27
C THR A 151 -10.65 9.59 14.69
N SER A 152 -10.11 10.42 13.78
CA SER A 152 -9.85 11.83 14.02
C SER A 152 -11.14 12.62 14.16
N THR A 153 -11.18 13.55 15.13
CA THR A 153 -12.26 14.54 15.24
C THR A 153 -12.28 15.53 14.07
N ALA A 154 -11.17 15.67 13.35
CA ALA A 154 -11.08 16.47 12.14
C ALA A 154 -11.85 15.84 10.95
N ALA A 155 -12.25 14.57 11.03
CA ALA A 155 -13.17 13.92 10.09
C ALA A 155 -14.65 14.10 10.49
N ARG A 156 -14.94 14.99 11.44
CA ARG A 156 -16.30 15.42 11.79
C ARG A 156 -16.64 16.72 11.08
N PHE A 157 -17.93 16.86 10.78
CA PHE A 157 -18.45 18.09 10.21
C PHE A 157 -19.88 18.34 10.69
N TYR A 158 -20.24 19.61 10.70
CA TYR A 158 -21.59 20.05 11.04
C TYR A 158 -22.37 20.38 9.77
N VAL A 159 -23.68 20.13 9.82
CA VAL A 159 -24.64 20.59 8.81
C VAL A 159 -25.64 21.48 9.51
N TYR A 160 -25.77 22.70 9.04
CA TYR A 160 -26.84 23.62 9.45
C TYR A 160 -27.88 23.61 8.34
N GLY A 161 -29.08 23.13 8.65
CA GLY A 161 -30.24 23.22 7.78
C GLY A 161 -31.03 24.49 8.13
N SER A 162 -31.40 25.28 7.14
CA SER A 162 -32.10 26.53 7.38
C SER A 162 -33.09 26.85 6.27
N HIS A 163 -34.28 27.32 6.64
CA HIS A 163 -35.21 27.96 5.73
C HIS A 163 -35.52 29.35 6.29
N LEU A 164 -34.78 30.36 5.83
CA LEU A 164 -34.89 31.72 6.36
C LEU A 164 -36.15 32.42 5.87
N LYS A 165 -36.46 33.59 6.45
CA LYS A 165 -37.65 34.37 6.16
C LYS A 165 -37.77 34.72 4.68
N ALA A 166 -38.82 34.28 4.04
CA ALA A 166 -39.17 34.64 2.66
C ALA A 166 -39.63 36.12 2.55
N SER A 167 -39.71 36.58 1.31
CA SER A 167 -40.21 37.87 0.88
C SER A 167 -39.24 39.05 1.03
N THR A 168 -39.44 40.06 0.21
CA THR A 168 -38.70 41.30 0.22
C THR A 168 -39.19 42.26 1.33
N GLY A 169 -38.51 43.39 1.50
CA GLY A 169 -38.81 44.43 2.49
C GLY A 169 -37.96 44.33 3.75
N THR A 170 -37.70 45.50 4.37
CA THR A 170 -36.72 45.67 5.45
C THR A 170 -36.92 44.69 6.60
N ALA A 171 -38.18 44.51 7.08
CA ALA A 171 -38.47 43.62 8.20
C ALA A 171 -38.08 42.15 7.89
N ASN A 172 -38.26 41.70 6.65
CA ASN A 172 -37.89 40.35 6.24
C ASN A 172 -36.36 40.21 6.07
N VAL A 173 -35.67 41.21 5.55
CA VAL A 173 -34.21 41.31 5.48
C VAL A 173 -33.60 41.28 6.88
N ASP A 174 -34.16 42.06 7.82
CA ASP A 174 -33.72 42.11 9.22
C ASP A 174 -33.93 40.74 9.92
N SER A 175 -35.05 40.05 9.63
CA SER A 175 -35.30 38.72 10.14
C SER A 175 -34.25 37.71 9.61
N ARG A 176 -33.93 37.74 8.31
CA ARG A 176 -32.86 36.89 7.76
C ARG A 176 -31.49 37.18 8.39
N LEU A 177 -31.15 38.47 8.56
CA LEU A 177 -29.91 38.88 9.25
C LEU A 177 -29.84 38.31 10.67
N ALA A 178 -30.92 38.46 11.46
CA ALA A 178 -30.95 37.94 12.83
C ALA A 178 -30.77 36.41 12.87
N GLY A 179 -31.41 35.66 11.95
CA GLY A 179 -31.23 34.25 11.81
C GLY A 179 -29.79 33.87 11.48
N VAL A 180 -29.18 34.53 10.49
CA VAL A 180 -27.78 34.28 10.13
C VAL A 180 -26.82 34.61 11.27
N GLN A 181 -27.04 35.69 12.01
CA GLN A 181 -26.20 36.05 13.16
C GLN A 181 -26.24 34.97 14.24
N LEU A 182 -27.40 34.34 14.47
CA LEU A 182 -27.53 33.23 15.40
C LEU A 182 -26.76 31.99 14.91
N LEU A 183 -26.93 31.60 13.64
CA LEU A 183 -26.21 30.48 13.02
C LEU A 183 -24.69 30.68 13.11
N ARG A 184 -24.22 31.88 12.75
CA ARG A 184 -22.80 32.23 12.81
C ARG A 184 -22.25 32.22 14.22
N SER A 185 -22.96 32.81 15.19
CA SER A 185 -22.56 32.79 16.61
C SER A 185 -22.46 31.36 17.13
N ASN A 186 -23.41 30.49 16.77
CA ASN A 186 -23.38 29.09 17.15
C ASN A 186 -22.17 28.36 16.53
N CYS A 187 -21.90 28.56 15.25
CA CYS A 187 -20.76 27.96 14.55
C CYS A 187 -19.42 28.49 15.04
N ASP A 188 -19.30 29.83 15.25
CA ASP A 188 -18.08 30.46 15.76
C ASP A 188 -17.70 29.94 17.17
N ALA A 189 -18.72 29.62 18.00
CA ALA A 189 -18.52 29.04 19.33
C ALA A 189 -17.98 27.61 19.31
N LEU A 190 -18.05 26.89 18.19
CA LEU A 190 -17.45 25.56 18.03
C LEU A 190 -15.92 25.62 17.94
N GLY A 191 -15.36 26.78 17.70
CA GLY A 191 -13.92 27.03 17.74
C GLY A 191 -13.23 27.02 16.38
N ALA A 192 -11.92 27.23 16.41
CA ALA A 192 -11.08 27.27 15.22
C ALA A 192 -11.03 25.89 14.52
N GLY A 193 -10.98 25.89 13.19
CA GLY A 193 -10.92 24.66 12.40
C GLY A 193 -12.28 23.96 12.26
N VAL A 194 -13.40 24.62 12.60
CA VAL A 194 -14.73 24.04 12.45
C VAL A 194 -15.05 23.79 10.99
N ARG A 195 -15.46 22.55 10.69
CA ARG A 195 -15.96 22.13 9.39
C ARG A 195 -17.48 22.14 9.46
N ALA A 196 -18.09 23.03 8.71
CA ALA A 196 -19.54 23.15 8.67
C ALA A 196 -20.03 23.54 7.27
N LEU A 197 -21.24 23.11 6.97
CA LEU A 197 -22.01 23.45 5.78
C LEU A 197 -23.27 24.18 6.22
N TYR A 198 -23.48 25.41 5.74
CA TYR A 198 -24.77 26.07 5.85
C TYR A 198 -25.57 25.74 4.60
N CYS A 199 -26.66 25.01 4.80
CA CYS A 199 -27.47 24.41 3.76
C CYS A 199 -28.93 24.88 3.87
N GLY A 200 -29.60 25.05 2.74
CA GLY A 200 -31.03 25.27 2.72
C GLY A 200 -31.48 26.46 1.88
N ASP A 201 -32.73 26.78 2.01
CA ASP A 201 -33.39 27.92 1.40
C ASP A 201 -33.15 29.18 2.24
N MET A 202 -32.17 29.96 1.85
CA MET A 202 -31.77 31.18 2.56
C MET A 202 -32.60 32.39 2.19
N ASN A 203 -33.42 32.33 1.13
CA ASN A 203 -34.28 33.38 0.65
C ASN A 203 -33.57 34.74 0.44
N PHE A 204 -32.26 34.73 0.07
CA PHE A 204 -31.53 35.93 -0.27
C PHE A 204 -31.84 36.38 -1.70
N TYR A 205 -32.40 37.58 -1.84
CA TYR A 205 -32.73 38.15 -3.16
C TYR A 205 -31.50 38.74 -3.86
N THR A 206 -30.51 39.19 -3.10
CA THR A 206 -29.27 39.79 -3.68
C THR A 206 -28.05 39.50 -2.80
N ASN A 207 -26.89 39.57 -3.42
CA ASN A 207 -25.59 39.45 -2.73
C ASN A 207 -25.29 40.62 -1.79
N THR A 208 -26.09 41.69 -1.83
CA THR A 208 -25.92 42.89 -0.98
C THR A 208 -26.74 42.84 0.30
N GLU A 209 -27.52 41.78 0.52
CA GLU A 209 -28.24 41.61 1.77
C GLU A 209 -27.29 41.43 2.96
N SER A 210 -27.63 42.11 4.06
CA SER A 210 -26.85 42.07 5.30
C SER A 210 -26.69 40.65 5.87
N GLY A 211 -27.72 39.80 5.73
CA GLY A 211 -27.66 38.39 6.13
C GLY A 211 -26.60 37.61 5.33
N TYR A 212 -26.59 37.76 4.01
CA TYR A 212 -25.56 37.13 3.17
C TYR A 212 -24.15 37.62 3.54
N ALA A 213 -23.96 38.93 3.73
CA ALA A 213 -22.67 39.48 4.16
C ALA A 213 -22.25 38.94 5.54
N ALA A 214 -23.21 38.73 6.46
CA ALA A 214 -22.93 38.18 7.77
C ALA A 214 -22.42 36.71 7.73
N PHE A 215 -22.85 35.88 6.77
CA PHE A 215 -22.27 34.55 6.56
C PHE A 215 -20.78 34.65 6.18
N MET A 216 -20.39 35.61 5.34
CA MET A 216 -19.02 35.77 4.85
C MET A 216 -18.10 36.53 5.83
N ALA A 217 -18.65 37.10 6.90
CA ALA A 217 -17.86 37.85 7.87
C ALA A 217 -16.80 36.97 8.54
N ALA A 218 -15.63 37.57 8.83
CA ALA A 218 -14.52 36.84 9.48
C ALA A 218 -14.94 36.22 10.83
N GLY A 219 -14.44 35.03 11.13
CA GLY A 219 -14.72 34.25 12.34
C GLY A 219 -14.44 32.78 12.09
N ASN A 220 -14.54 31.96 13.13
CA ASN A 220 -14.30 30.50 13.00
C ASN A 220 -15.29 29.83 12.05
N GLY A 221 -16.55 30.24 12.07
CA GLY A 221 -17.62 29.75 11.19
C GLY A 221 -17.79 30.57 9.91
N ALA A 222 -16.80 31.35 9.47
CA ALA A 222 -16.90 32.13 8.24
C ALA A 222 -17.17 31.21 7.04
N ALA A 223 -18.26 31.52 6.33
CA ALA A 223 -18.67 30.79 5.14
C ALA A 223 -17.94 31.29 3.89
N VAL A 224 -17.86 30.45 2.89
CA VAL A 224 -17.40 30.78 1.54
C VAL A 224 -18.50 30.41 0.55
N ASP A 225 -18.84 31.30 -0.37
CA ASP A 225 -19.71 30.96 -1.48
C ASP A 225 -18.89 30.36 -2.62
N PRO A 226 -19.08 29.07 -2.97
CA PRO A 226 -18.31 28.41 -4.05
C PRO A 226 -18.49 29.07 -5.43
N LEU A 227 -19.59 29.80 -5.65
CA LEU A 227 -19.83 30.56 -6.88
C LEU A 227 -19.29 32.01 -6.82
N GLY A 228 -18.65 32.37 -5.71
CA GLY A 228 -18.17 33.73 -5.42
C GLY A 228 -19.28 34.68 -5.02
N THR A 229 -18.89 35.82 -4.45
CA THR A 229 -19.79 36.83 -3.86
C THR A 229 -20.33 37.89 -4.83
N ALA A 230 -20.08 37.70 -6.13
CA ALA A 230 -20.59 38.61 -7.16
C ALA A 230 -22.13 38.53 -7.28
N ASN A 231 -22.72 39.55 -7.84
CA ASN A 231 -24.15 39.58 -8.11
C ASN A 231 -24.61 38.33 -8.87
N TRP A 232 -25.73 37.74 -8.46
CA TRP A 232 -26.33 36.57 -9.11
C TRP A 232 -27.69 36.85 -9.75
N THR A 233 -28.20 38.09 -9.71
CA THR A 233 -29.50 38.43 -10.31
C THR A 233 -29.40 38.60 -11.83
N GLY A 234 -30.50 38.40 -12.53
CA GLY A 234 -30.63 38.66 -13.97
C GLY A 234 -30.14 37.57 -14.88
N ALA A 235 -30.48 37.65 -16.14
CA ALA A 235 -30.30 36.64 -17.17
C ALA A 235 -28.82 36.15 -17.35
N THR A 236 -27.86 37.04 -17.15
CA THR A 236 -26.42 36.69 -17.28
C THR A 236 -25.95 35.75 -16.18
N ASN A 237 -26.71 35.62 -15.11
CA ASN A 237 -26.42 34.74 -13.97
C ASN A 237 -27.42 33.56 -13.88
N ALA A 238 -28.22 33.31 -14.91
CA ALA A 238 -29.32 32.34 -14.90
C ALA A 238 -28.91 30.96 -14.38
N ARG A 239 -27.68 30.48 -14.67
CA ARG A 239 -27.14 29.20 -14.16
C ARG A 239 -27.05 29.09 -12.65
N LYS A 240 -27.13 30.20 -11.92
CA LYS A 240 -27.04 30.23 -10.45
C LYS A 240 -28.42 30.13 -9.79
N HIS A 241 -29.50 30.32 -10.54
CA HIS A 241 -30.85 30.38 -9.99
C HIS A 241 -31.37 28.98 -9.64
N THR A 242 -32.18 28.91 -8.58
CA THR A 242 -32.69 27.67 -8.00
C THR A 242 -34.21 27.64 -7.89
N GLN A 243 -34.88 28.80 -8.08
CA GLN A 243 -36.34 28.94 -8.02
C GLN A 243 -36.84 29.87 -9.16
N SER A 244 -38.04 29.69 -9.77
CA SER A 244 -38.85 28.48 -9.70
C SER A 244 -38.71 27.71 -11.02
N PRO A 245 -38.62 26.38 -11.02
CA PRO A 245 -38.66 25.59 -12.26
C PRO A 245 -39.98 25.71 -13.03
N ARG A 246 -40.95 26.45 -12.49
CA ARG A 246 -42.32 26.62 -13.00
C ARG A 246 -42.59 28.09 -13.29
N ASP A 247 -43.35 28.33 -14.34
CA ASP A 247 -43.88 29.67 -14.68
C ASP A 247 -45.30 29.92 -14.19
N ILE A 248 -45.96 28.86 -13.71
CA ILE A 248 -47.35 28.90 -13.24
C ILE A 248 -47.46 28.58 -11.75
N LEU A 249 -48.39 29.24 -11.07
CA LEU A 249 -48.83 28.93 -9.71
C LEU A 249 -49.94 27.88 -9.80
N ALA A 250 -49.67 26.65 -9.36
CA ALA A 250 -50.66 25.57 -9.32
C ALA A 250 -50.26 24.53 -8.26
N ASP A 251 -51.25 23.81 -7.76
CA ASP A 251 -51.06 22.65 -6.88
C ASP A 251 -50.32 22.95 -5.57
N GLY A 252 -50.36 24.21 -5.11
CA GLY A 252 -49.63 24.68 -3.93
C GLY A 252 -48.17 24.99 -4.15
N LEU A 253 -47.68 24.90 -5.39
CA LEU A 253 -46.32 25.22 -5.81
C LEU A 253 -46.24 26.63 -6.40
N ILE A 254 -45.19 27.33 -6.11
CA ILE A 254 -44.95 28.70 -6.58
C ILE A 254 -44.45 28.71 -8.03
N GLY A 255 -45.03 29.56 -8.85
CA GLY A 255 -44.52 29.88 -10.20
C GLY A 255 -43.65 31.11 -10.21
N GLY A 256 -43.28 31.59 -11.42
CA GLY A 256 -42.46 32.79 -11.64
C GLY A 256 -41.40 32.60 -12.70
N GLY A 257 -40.96 31.40 -12.90
CA GLY A 257 -39.84 31.05 -13.77
C GLY A 257 -38.51 31.05 -13.01
N VAL A 258 -37.46 30.59 -13.66
CA VAL A 258 -36.13 30.44 -13.07
C VAL A 258 -35.41 31.79 -13.04
N ASP A 259 -35.49 32.52 -11.91
CA ASP A 259 -34.93 33.87 -11.81
C ASP A 259 -34.29 34.24 -10.45
N ASP A 260 -34.50 33.40 -9.40
CA ASP A 260 -33.98 33.66 -8.06
C ASP A 260 -33.02 32.53 -7.60
N ARG A 261 -31.97 32.92 -6.85
CA ARG A 261 -31.05 32.00 -6.17
C ARG A 261 -31.36 32.03 -4.66
N PHE A 262 -32.12 31.07 -4.20
CA PHE A 262 -32.52 30.98 -2.79
C PHE A 262 -31.87 29.84 -2.04
N ASP A 263 -31.50 28.75 -2.73
CA ASP A 263 -30.91 27.56 -2.14
C ASP A 263 -29.38 27.60 -2.20
N PHE A 264 -28.73 27.30 -1.08
CA PHE A 264 -27.30 27.43 -0.91
C PHE A 264 -26.68 26.19 -0.23
N ILE A 265 -25.42 25.91 -0.59
CA ILE A 265 -24.46 25.13 0.18
C ILE A 265 -23.26 26.03 0.39
N LEU A 266 -23.06 26.53 1.61
CA LEU A 266 -21.97 27.43 1.95
C LEU A 266 -21.04 26.75 2.96
N PRO A 267 -19.92 26.15 2.50
CA PRO A 267 -18.93 25.56 3.39
C PRO A 267 -18.17 26.64 4.19
N THR A 268 -17.71 26.28 5.37
CA THR A 268 -16.75 27.10 6.12
C THR A 268 -15.39 27.15 5.44
N THR A 269 -14.59 28.16 5.75
CA THR A 269 -13.23 28.34 5.18
C THR A 269 -12.35 27.09 5.36
N GLN A 270 -12.52 26.34 6.45
CA GLN A 270 -11.78 25.11 6.71
C GLN A 270 -12.09 23.99 5.70
N MET A 271 -13.24 24.03 5.05
CA MET A 271 -13.61 23.07 4.00
C MET A 271 -13.26 23.56 2.59
N MET A 272 -12.50 24.66 2.46
CA MET A 272 -12.15 25.26 1.17
C MET A 272 -10.62 25.27 0.92
N ASP A 273 -9.83 24.71 1.83
CA ASP A 273 -8.36 24.76 1.78
C ASP A 273 -7.74 23.64 0.94
N GLY A 274 -8.55 22.66 0.51
CA GLY A 274 -8.11 21.55 -0.32
C GLY A 274 -7.51 20.37 0.46
N ASN A 275 -7.58 20.40 1.80
CA ASN A 275 -7.05 19.34 2.66
C ASN A 275 -8.17 18.59 3.38
N GLY A 276 -7.99 17.29 3.57
CA GLY A 276 -8.91 16.44 4.32
C GLY A 276 -10.32 16.44 3.73
N LEU A 277 -11.32 16.86 4.51
CA LEU A 277 -12.71 16.99 4.05
C LEU A 277 -12.90 18.37 3.43
N ALA A 278 -12.65 18.50 2.15
CA ALA A 278 -12.64 19.79 1.47
C ALA A 278 -13.50 19.80 0.19
N PHE A 279 -13.98 20.99 -0.16
CA PHE A 279 -14.77 21.24 -1.36
C PHE A 279 -13.97 20.96 -2.64
N ILE A 280 -14.60 20.31 -3.61
CA ILE A 280 -14.02 20.05 -4.93
C ILE A 280 -14.38 21.22 -5.86
N PRO A 281 -13.40 22.05 -6.27
CA PRO A 281 -13.65 23.21 -7.13
C PRO A 281 -14.36 22.84 -8.43
N GLY A 282 -15.36 23.66 -8.82
CA GLY A 282 -16.14 23.43 -10.03
C GLY A 282 -17.27 22.41 -9.90
N SER A 283 -17.45 21.81 -8.72
CA SER A 283 -18.53 20.83 -8.50
C SER A 283 -19.89 21.46 -8.17
N TYR A 284 -19.91 22.68 -7.66
CA TYR A 284 -21.17 23.34 -7.24
C TYR A 284 -22.05 23.70 -8.43
N ARG A 285 -23.34 23.31 -8.40
CA ARG A 285 -24.31 23.60 -9.44
C ARG A 285 -25.75 23.46 -9.00
N CYS A 286 -26.65 24.13 -9.70
CA CYS A 286 -28.10 23.88 -9.62
C CYS A 286 -28.44 22.75 -10.62
N VAL A 287 -28.96 21.64 -10.12
CA VAL A 287 -29.27 20.43 -10.93
C VAL A 287 -30.39 20.72 -11.91
N GLY A 288 -30.13 20.46 -13.19
CA GLY A 288 -31.09 20.68 -14.29
C GLY A 288 -31.10 22.10 -14.85
N ASN A 289 -30.43 23.08 -14.21
CA ASN A 289 -30.37 24.44 -14.70
C ASN A 289 -29.25 24.62 -15.75
N ASP A 290 -29.64 24.72 -17.00
CA ASP A 290 -28.71 24.95 -18.13
C ASP A 290 -28.38 26.42 -18.39
N GLY A 291 -29.02 27.36 -17.66
CA GLY A 291 -28.82 28.79 -17.79
C GLY A 291 -29.58 29.46 -18.94
N ASN A 292 -30.46 28.72 -19.63
CA ASN A 292 -31.20 29.22 -20.82
C ASN A 292 -32.67 29.57 -20.52
N HIS A 293 -33.12 29.34 -19.27
CA HIS A 293 -34.54 29.43 -18.91
C HIS A 293 -34.81 30.60 -17.94
N TYR A 294 -34.09 31.73 -18.09
CA TYR A 294 -34.35 32.91 -17.25
C TYR A 294 -35.78 33.43 -17.39
N ASN A 295 -36.53 33.58 -16.29
CA ASN A 295 -37.96 33.94 -16.22
C ASN A 295 -38.87 32.98 -17.01
N LEU A 296 -38.47 31.74 -17.22
CA LEU A 296 -39.23 30.74 -17.93
C LEU A 296 -39.31 29.46 -17.08
N ALA A 297 -40.30 28.60 -17.38
CA ALA A 297 -40.27 27.26 -16.83
C ALA A 297 -39.06 26.48 -17.37
N ILE A 298 -38.44 25.64 -16.50
CA ILE A 298 -37.22 24.90 -16.82
C ILE A 298 -37.38 23.91 -17.98
N ASN A 299 -38.63 23.51 -18.28
CA ASN A 299 -39.00 22.59 -19.36
C ASN A 299 -39.51 23.33 -20.64
N THR A 300 -39.38 24.65 -20.70
CA THR A 300 -39.78 25.44 -21.86
C THR A 300 -38.78 25.20 -23.01
N GLY A 301 -39.21 24.52 -24.05
CA GLY A 301 -38.35 24.16 -25.18
C GLY A 301 -37.38 23.04 -24.85
N ALA A 302 -36.11 23.17 -25.28
CA ALA A 302 -35.09 22.15 -25.06
C ALA A 302 -34.16 22.54 -23.89
N ASN A 303 -33.93 21.64 -22.97
CA ASN A 303 -32.94 21.78 -21.90
C ASN A 303 -31.63 21.06 -22.32
N SER A 304 -30.51 21.67 -22.02
CA SER A 304 -29.16 21.21 -22.38
C SER A 304 -28.23 20.96 -21.17
N TYR A 305 -28.81 20.71 -20.01
CA TYR A 305 -28.06 20.55 -18.75
C TYR A 305 -27.00 19.43 -18.81
N PHE A 306 -27.34 18.27 -19.36
CA PHE A 306 -26.38 17.20 -19.66
C PHE A 306 -25.86 17.37 -21.09
N PRO A 307 -24.59 17.75 -21.28
CA PRO A 307 -24.02 18.02 -22.60
C PRO A 307 -24.11 16.79 -23.52
N GLY A 308 -24.77 16.95 -24.69
CA GLY A 308 -24.95 15.87 -25.67
C GLY A 308 -26.07 14.87 -25.34
N GLU A 309 -26.74 14.99 -24.17
CA GLU A 309 -27.80 14.09 -23.71
C GLU A 309 -29.18 14.81 -23.64
N SER A 310 -29.67 15.34 -24.75
CA SER A 310 -30.88 16.17 -24.77
C SER A 310 -32.12 15.46 -24.21
N ALA A 311 -32.29 14.15 -24.50
CA ALA A 311 -33.42 13.39 -23.96
C ALA A 311 -33.39 13.30 -22.42
N ARG A 312 -32.21 13.06 -21.85
CA ARG A 312 -31.98 13.03 -20.40
C ARG A 312 -32.25 14.39 -19.76
N SER A 313 -31.71 15.46 -20.39
CA SER A 313 -31.89 16.84 -19.93
C SER A 313 -33.37 17.25 -19.94
N ASN A 314 -34.09 16.98 -20.99
CA ASN A 314 -35.52 17.30 -21.13
C ASN A 314 -36.36 16.48 -20.12
N THR A 315 -36.03 15.21 -19.91
CA THR A 315 -36.70 14.37 -18.89
C THR A 315 -36.49 14.91 -17.49
N LEU A 316 -35.26 15.33 -17.16
CA LEU A 316 -34.99 15.98 -15.86
C LEU A 316 -35.75 17.29 -15.71
N ALA A 317 -35.77 18.14 -16.74
CA ALA A 317 -36.50 19.41 -16.73
C ALA A 317 -38.01 19.21 -16.51
N ALA A 318 -38.62 18.21 -17.16
CA ALA A 318 -40.02 17.86 -16.96
C ALA A 318 -40.29 17.39 -15.51
N ASN A 319 -39.40 16.57 -14.95
CA ASN A 319 -39.50 16.11 -13.57
C ASN A 319 -39.32 17.27 -12.57
N LEU A 320 -38.38 18.17 -12.77
CA LEU A 320 -38.18 19.35 -11.93
C LEU A 320 -39.42 20.25 -11.90
N PHE A 321 -40.02 20.49 -13.08
CA PHE A 321 -41.28 21.24 -13.18
C PHE A 321 -42.40 20.63 -12.37
N ALA A 322 -42.51 19.29 -12.30
CA ALA A 322 -43.58 18.58 -11.62
C ALA A 322 -43.32 18.34 -10.13
N ALA A 323 -42.05 18.26 -9.70
CA ALA A 323 -41.62 17.77 -8.40
C ALA A 323 -41.78 18.80 -7.29
N ALA A 324 -41.34 20.04 -7.52
CA ALA A 324 -41.29 21.10 -6.51
C ALA A 324 -41.23 22.47 -7.21
N ASP A 325 -41.28 23.55 -6.43
CA ASP A 325 -41.02 24.92 -6.92
C ASP A 325 -39.59 25.39 -6.70
N HIS A 326 -38.72 24.51 -6.23
CA HIS A 326 -37.27 24.69 -6.21
C HIS A 326 -36.54 23.62 -7.02
N MET A 327 -35.27 23.89 -7.36
CA MET A 327 -34.35 22.93 -8.00
C MET A 327 -33.23 22.58 -7.02
N PRO A 328 -32.77 21.31 -7.01
CA PRO A 328 -31.70 20.90 -6.10
C PRO A 328 -30.38 21.63 -6.40
N VAL A 329 -29.67 22.01 -5.35
CA VAL A 329 -28.27 22.46 -5.41
C VAL A 329 -27.36 21.32 -4.99
N LEU A 330 -26.27 21.13 -5.73
CA LEU A 330 -25.32 20.04 -5.54
C LEU A 330 -23.91 20.59 -5.40
N ALA A 331 -23.15 20.03 -4.45
CA ALA A 331 -21.70 20.26 -4.30
C ALA A 331 -21.01 18.97 -3.90
N ASP A 332 -19.79 18.78 -4.38
CA ASP A 332 -18.97 17.61 -4.08
C ASP A 332 -17.78 18.01 -3.20
N PHE A 333 -17.42 17.11 -2.28
CA PHE A 333 -16.29 17.26 -1.38
C PHE A 333 -15.42 16.01 -1.45
N GLN A 334 -14.12 16.16 -1.26
CA GLN A 334 -13.22 15.03 -1.06
C GLN A 334 -13.31 14.50 0.37
N VAL A 335 -12.96 13.23 0.57
CA VAL A 335 -12.76 12.64 1.90
C VAL A 335 -11.26 12.64 2.27
N PRO A 336 -10.93 12.65 3.58
CA PRO A 336 -9.53 12.65 4.00
C PRO A 336 -8.76 11.40 3.54
N ALA A 337 -7.45 11.53 3.41
CA ALA A 337 -6.56 10.43 3.07
C ALA A 337 -6.58 9.31 4.13
N TRP A 338 -6.27 8.09 3.71
CA TRP A 338 -6.13 6.93 4.58
C TRP A 338 -4.77 6.27 4.36
N ASN A 339 -3.86 6.45 5.32
CA ASN A 339 -2.53 5.90 5.24
C ASN A 339 -2.54 4.39 5.50
N THR A 340 -2.06 3.63 4.53
CA THR A 340 -1.80 2.19 4.64
C THR A 340 -0.36 1.92 4.23
N ALA A 341 0.38 1.20 5.07
CA ALA A 341 1.76 0.86 4.79
C ALA A 341 2.10 -0.56 5.22
N VAL A 342 2.86 -1.25 4.37
CA VAL A 342 3.33 -2.63 4.61
C VAL A 342 4.79 -2.78 4.16
N LEU A 343 5.49 -3.78 4.69
CA LEU A 343 6.80 -4.14 4.16
C LEU A 343 6.66 -4.81 2.78
N GLY A 344 7.50 -4.40 1.85
CA GLY A 344 7.76 -5.11 0.62
C GLY A 344 8.89 -6.12 0.79
N THR A 345 9.83 -6.16 -0.16
CA THR A 345 11.02 -7.01 -0.04
C THR A 345 12.00 -6.42 0.98
N VAL A 346 12.34 -7.20 1.99
CA VAL A 346 13.37 -6.88 2.98
C VAL A 346 14.42 -7.97 2.94
N PRO A 347 15.71 -7.67 2.74
CA PRO A 347 16.76 -8.67 2.79
C PRO A 347 16.88 -9.20 4.22
N THR A 348 16.79 -10.51 4.38
CA THR A 348 16.93 -11.16 5.70
C THR A 348 18.39 -11.31 6.11
N ARG A 349 19.31 -11.43 5.12
CA ARG A 349 20.74 -11.61 5.30
C ARG A 349 21.48 -10.72 4.30
N VAL A 350 22.59 -10.09 4.74
CA VAL A 350 23.43 -9.20 3.91
C VAL A 350 24.88 -9.28 4.38
N MET A 351 25.82 -9.03 3.49
CA MET A 351 27.23 -8.94 3.87
C MET A 351 27.55 -7.61 4.55
N GLN A 352 28.45 -7.63 5.50
CA GLN A 352 29.01 -6.43 6.11
C GLN A 352 29.65 -5.53 5.03
N GLY A 353 29.29 -4.23 5.05
CA GLY A 353 29.79 -3.26 4.08
C GLY A 353 29.13 -3.34 2.71
N ALA A 354 28.13 -4.20 2.49
CA ALA A 354 27.36 -4.23 1.25
C ALA A 354 26.73 -2.85 1.00
N THR A 355 26.82 -2.37 -0.24
CA THR A 355 26.30 -1.06 -0.67
C THR A 355 24.97 -1.20 -1.37
N ALA A 356 24.19 -0.12 -1.39
CA ALA A 356 22.89 -0.04 -2.09
C ALA A 356 21.83 -1.06 -1.63
N VAL A 357 21.97 -1.60 -0.42
CA VAL A 357 20.98 -2.50 0.18
C VAL A 357 19.82 -1.70 0.69
N VAL A 358 18.60 -2.10 0.34
CA VAL A 358 17.36 -1.42 0.73
C VAL A 358 16.33 -2.39 1.28
N ALA A 359 15.53 -1.90 2.22
CA ALA A 359 14.26 -2.49 2.63
C ALA A 359 13.14 -1.74 1.92
N GLN A 360 12.23 -2.45 1.30
CA GLN A 360 11.09 -1.84 0.61
C GLN A 360 9.95 -1.60 1.60
N VAL A 361 9.45 -0.38 1.61
CA VAL A 361 8.19 0.01 2.26
C VAL A 361 7.20 0.34 1.16
N ARG A 362 6.01 -0.22 1.25
CA ARG A 362 4.90 0.02 0.31
C ARG A 362 3.87 0.88 1.00
N VAL A 363 3.57 2.04 0.43
CA VAL A 363 2.60 3.00 0.96
C VAL A 363 1.46 3.16 -0.03
N ALA A 364 0.24 3.19 0.46
CA ALA A 364 -0.97 3.45 -0.34
C ALA A 364 -1.90 4.43 0.39
N ASN A 365 -2.67 5.15 -0.39
CA ASN A 365 -3.85 5.87 0.07
C ASN A 365 -5.06 4.97 -0.13
N ASP A 366 -5.56 4.38 0.95
CA ASP A 366 -6.63 3.39 0.95
C ASP A 366 -7.97 4.00 1.42
N ALA A 367 -8.13 5.31 1.21
CA ALA A 367 -9.37 5.99 1.54
C ALA A 367 -10.56 5.37 0.78
N PRO A 368 -11.74 5.32 1.40
CA PRO A 368 -12.93 4.81 0.74
C PRO A 368 -13.34 5.75 -0.40
N GLY A 369 -12.91 5.51 -1.64
CA GLY A 369 -13.19 6.35 -2.80
C GLY A 369 -13.14 5.60 -4.11
N ASP A 370 -13.95 6.03 -5.10
CA ASP A 370 -13.98 5.44 -6.45
C ASP A 370 -13.06 6.16 -7.43
N ASN A 371 -12.75 7.40 -7.15
CA ASN A 371 -11.95 8.22 -8.05
C ASN A 371 -10.98 9.13 -7.27
N VAL A 372 -9.90 9.49 -7.94
CA VAL A 372 -8.81 10.30 -7.39
C VAL A 372 -9.26 11.69 -6.94
N ILE A 373 -10.29 12.26 -7.57
CA ILE A 373 -10.77 13.62 -7.29
C ILE A 373 -11.52 13.67 -5.96
N GLY A 374 -12.19 12.59 -5.60
CA GLY A 374 -13.00 12.48 -4.38
C GLY A 374 -12.22 12.18 -3.11
N VAL A 375 -10.90 12.11 -3.17
CA VAL A 375 -10.03 11.72 -2.04
C VAL A 375 -8.84 12.67 -1.95
N ASP A 376 -8.56 13.14 -0.73
CA ASP A 376 -7.34 13.91 -0.45
C ASP A 376 -6.08 13.07 -0.75
N ALA A 377 -5.06 13.66 -1.38
CA ALA A 377 -3.80 12.97 -1.63
C ALA A 377 -3.04 12.72 -0.32
N LEU A 378 -2.55 11.51 -0.11
CA LEU A 378 -1.76 11.17 1.06
C LEU A 378 -0.32 11.67 0.90
N ASP A 379 0.05 12.73 1.59
CA ASP A 379 1.43 13.15 1.74
C ASP A 379 2.06 12.42 2.92
N TYR A 380 3.17 11.73 2.67
CA TYR A 380 3.80 10.90 3.68
C TYR A 380 5.31 11.09 3.77
N THR A 381 5.85 10.69 4.91
CA THR A 381 7.29 10.62 5.17
C THR A 381 7.60 9.24 5.75
N VAL A 382 8.61 8.55 5.18
CA VAL A 382 9.14 7.28 5.68
C VAL A 382 10.48 7.54 6.34
N THR A 383 10.58 7.28 7.65
CA THR A 383 11.80 7.45 8.43
C THR A 383 12.34 6.10 8.89
N GLY A 384 13.59 5.81 8.54
CA GLY A 384 14.32 4.61 9.00
C GLY A 384 15.04 4.86 10.31
N ALA A 385 14.99 3.87 11.22
CA ALA A 385 15.72 3.85 12.48
C ALA A 385 16.31 2.47 12.77
N GLY A 386 17.35 2.40 13.61
CA GLY A 386 18.05 1.15 13.96
C GLY A 386 18.91 0.64 12.80
N VAL A 387 18.57 -0.52 12.22
CA VAL A 387 19.24 -1.04 11.02
C VAL A 387 18.85 -0.30 9.74
N LEU A 388 17.83 0.53 9.78
CA LEU A 388 17.42 1.38 8.68
C LEU A 388 17.89 2.81 8.89
N SER A 389 18.00 3.59 7.80
CA SER A 389 18.42 4.99 7.86
C SER A 389 17.71 5.84 6.82
N GLY A 390 17.78 7.16 7.04
CA GLY A 390 17.25 8.16 6.11
C GLY A 390 15.79 8.52 6.35
N THR A 391 15.39 9.60 5.69
CA THR A 391 14.03 10.13 5.67
C THR A 391 13.66 10.42 4.23
N LEU A 392 12.55 9.84 3.77
CA LEU A 392 12.09 9.89 2.39
C LEU A 392 10.62 10.34 2.38
N SER A 393 10.31 11.37 1.60
CA SER A 393 8.94 11.88 1.48
C SER A 393 8.35 11.53 0.12
N GLY A 394 7.04 11.42 0.07
CA GLY A 394 6.29 11.16 -1.14
C GLY A 394 4.82 11.52 -1.00
N SER A 395 4.08 11.40 -2.10
CA SER A 395 2.64 11.55 -2.12
C SER A 395 2.02 10.35 -2.82
N ALA A 396 0.87 9.90 -2.33
CA ALA A 396 0.09 8.81 -2.92
C ALA A 396 -1.36 9.28 -3.12
N VAL A 397 -1.81 9.22 -4.37
CA VAL A 397 -3.23 9.40 -4.70
C VAL A 397 -3.98 8.10 -4.47
N LEU A 398 -5.30 8.16 -4.43
CA LEU A 398 -6.14 6.95 -4.41
C LEU A 398 -5.78 6.05 -5.60
N THR A 399 -5.30 4.85 -5.33
CA THR A 399 -4.96 3.85 -6.34
C THR A 399 -4.96 2.47 -5.70
N PRO A 400 -5.36 1.40 -6.41
CA PRO A 400 -5.25 0.04 -5.90
C PRO A 400 -3.79 -0.43 -5.77
N SER A 401 -2.82 0.39 -6.17
CA SER A 401 -1.40 0.04 -6.22
C SER A 401 -0.61 0.79 -5.14
N TYR A 402 0.30 0.08 -4.50
CA TYR A 402 1.25 0.69 -3.57
C TYR A 402 2.35 1.47 -4.28
N THR A 403 2.72 2.60 -3.73
CA THR A 403 3.99 3.27 -4.03
C THR A 403 5.11 2.62 -3.21
N THR A 404 6.20 2.21 -3.88
CA THR A 404 7.33 1.57 -3.21
C THR A 404 8.41 2.60 -2.84
N VAL A 405 8.78 2.63 -1.57
CA VAL A 405 9.85 3.47 -1.02
C VAL A 405 11.01 2.57 -0.60
N ASN A 406 12.21 2.85 -1.11
CA ASN A 406 13.43 2.10 -0.82
C ASN A 406 14.20 2.75 0.34
N VAL A 407 14.12 2.16 1.53
CA VAL A 407 14.76 2.65 2.75
C VAL A 407 16.14 1.99 2.88
N PRO A 408 17.24 2.77 2.98
CA PRO A 408 18.59 2.21 3.07
C PRO A 408 18.79 1.35 4.33
N VAL A 409 19.46 0.20 4.16
CA VAL A 409 19.87 -0.71 5.23
C VAL A 409 21.30 -0.41 5.65
N ILE A 410 21.56 -0.28 6.95
CA ILE A 410 22.90 -0.10 7.51
C ILE A 410 23.57 -1.47 7.67
N THR A 411 24.65 -1.69 6.92
CA THR A 411 25.38 -2.96 6.85
C THR A 411 26.72 -2.94 7.59
N ALA A 412 27.06 -1.86 8.28
CA ALA A 412 28.39 -1.66 8.88
C ALA A 412 28.71 -2.60 10.05
N THR A 413 27.71 -3.01 10.81
CA THR A 413 27.88 -3.78 12.05
C THR A 413 27.32 -5.17 11.93
N VAL A 414 28.16 -6.16 12.16
CA VAL A 414 27.84 -7.60 12.11
C VAL A 414 26.85 -8.00 13.22
N GLY A 415 26.09 -9.05 12.97
CA GLY A 415 25.10 -9.65 13.87
C GLY A 415 23.66 -9.40 13.47
N LEU A 416 22.72 -9.93 14.25
CA LEU A 416 21.29 -9.68 14.06
C LEU A 416 20.97 -8.23 14.44
N ARG A 417 20.51 -7.45 13.49
CA ARG A 417 20.19 -6.04 13.64
C ARG A 417 18.72 -5.81 13.44
N THR A 418 18.12 -5.02 14.34
CA THR A 418 16.71 -4.63 14.26
C THR A 418 16.56 -3.15 13.96
N GLY A 419 15.45 -2.79 13.38
CA GLY A 419 15.11 -1.41 13.10
C GLY A 419 13.62 -1.26 12.84
N THR A 420 13.21 -0.06 12.53
CA THR A 420 11.82 0.27 12.23
C THR A 420 11.77 1.28 11.08
N ALA A 421 10.94 1.02 10.09
CA ALA A 421 10.51 2.04 9.15
C ALA A 421 9.19 2.63 9.66
N THR A 422 9.17 3.93 9.94
CA THR A 422 7.96 4.62 10.37
C THR A 422 7.43 5.47 9.24
N VAL A 423 6.18 5.20 8.83
CA VAL A 423 5.46 6.00 7.84
C VAL A 423 4.56 6.97 8.59
N THR A 424 4.76 8.26 8.39
CA THR A 424 3.95 9.32 9.00
C THR A 424 3.30 10.20 7.95
N SER A 425 2.12 10.74 8.25
CA SER A 425 1.45 11.76 7.46
C SER A 425 0.92 12.86 8.38
N SER A 426 0.99 14.10 7.90
CA SER A 426 0.42 15.28 8.55
C SER A 426 -0.82 15.80 7.85
N ASN A 427 -1.36 15.06 6.85
CA ASN A 427 -2.61 15.43 6.21
C ASN A 427 -3.72 15.62 7.24
N GLU A 428 -4.59 16.58 6.97
CA GLU A 428 -5.72 16.87 7.83
C GLU A 428 -6.67 15.67 7.88
N ALA A 429 -7.08 15.29 9.09
CA ALA A 429 -7.99 14.16 9.34
C ALA A 429 -7.51 12.79 8.82
N VAL A 430 -6.24 12.65 8.39
CA VAL A 430 -5.73 11.37 7.88
C VAL A 430 -6.02 10.23 8.84
N GLN A 431 -6.52 9.12 8.30
CA GLN A 431 -6.62 7.88 9.06
C GLN A 431 -5.25 7.20 9.11
N ASN A 432 -4.85 6.69 10.28
CA ASN A 432 -3.54 6.11 10.56
C ASN A 432 -2.38 7.09 10.30
N PRO A 433 -2.28 8.20 11.07
CA PRO A 433 -1.24 9.22 10.85
C PRO A 433 0.19 8.71 11.06
N SER A 434 0.36 7.54 11.68
CA SER A 434 1.66 6.91 11.90
C SER A 434 1.55 5.39 11.90
N ILE A 435 2.39 4.73 11.08
CA ILE A 435 2.48 3.27 11.00
C ILE A 435 3.94 2.87 11.18
N ALA A 436 4.22 2.01 12.16
CA ALA A 436 5.55 1.50 12.44
C ALA A 436 5.70 0.07 11.90
N LEU A 437 6.73 -0.16 11.08
CA LEU A 437 7.03 -1.43 10.42
C LEU A 437 8.37 -1.96 10.93
N PRO A 438 8.39 -2.96 11.82
CA PRO A 438 9.61 -3.52 12.35
C PRO A 438 10.35 -4.35 11.29
N VAL A 439 11.67 -4.23 11.27
CA VAL A 439 12.57 -4.92 10.34
C VAL A 439 13.69 -5.60 11.11
N SER A 440 14.10 -6.78 10.64
CA SER A 440 15.22 -7.52 11.19
C SER A 440 16.11 -8.03 10.05
N VAL A 441 17.42 -7.78 10.13
CA VAL A 441 18.42 -8.13 9.11
C VAL A 441 19.63 -8.74 9.81
N GLN A 442 20.09 -9.91 9.35
CA GLN A 442 21.34 -10.53 9.76
C GLN A 442 22.47 -9.95 8.91
N VAL A 443 23.37 -9.19 9.49
CA VAL A 443 24.60 -8.70 8.85
C VAL A 443 25.72 -9.69 9.08
N LEU A 444 26.36 -10.17 8.01
CA LEU A 444 27.31 -11.27 8.02
C LEU A 444 28.73 -10.80 7.74
N ARG A 445 29.69 -11.41 8.41
CA ARG A 445 31.08 -11.40 7.96
C ARG A 445 31.22 -12.30 6.73
N VAL A 446 32.27 -12.07 5.93
CA VAL A 446 32.65 -12.95 4.83
C VAL A 446 32.94 -14.38 5.33
N SER A 447 32.68 -15.37 4.50
CA SER A 447 33.15 -16.73 4.73
C SER A 447 34.68 -16.80 4.70
N ASN A 448 35.29 -17.78 5.34
CA ASN A 448 36.74 -17.97 5.34
C ASN A 448 37.07 -19.40 4.90
N ALA A 449 37.36 -19.56 3.62
CA ALA A 449 37.70 -20.84 3.05
C ALA A 449 39.08 -21.33 3.56
N SER A 450 39.10 -22.54 4.08
CA SER A 450 40.32 -23.13 4.62
C SER A 450 40.35 -24.65 4.39
N PHE A 451 41.55 -25.22 4.26
CA PHE A 451 41.75 -26.67 4.24
C PHE A 451 41.77 -27.31 5.65
N SER A 452 41.58 -26.53 6.68
CA SER A 452 41.57 -27.00 8.08
C SER A 452 40.42 -26.38 8.88
N THR A 453 39.86 -27.13 9.81
CA THR A 453 38.90 -26.63 10.79
C THR A 453 39.54 -26.00 12.02
N THR A 454 40.86 -26.23 12.22
CA THR A 454 41.62 -25.81 13.40
C THR A 454 42.62 -24.69 13.15
N ALA A 455 42.92 -24.42 11.87
CA ALA A 455 43.84 -23.36 11.43
C ALA A 455 43.33 -22.72 10.14
N ASP A 456 43.63 -21.43 9.93
CA ASP A 456 43.37 -20.75 8.66
C ASP A 456 44.46 -21.16 7.65
N ALA A 457 44.13 -22.13 6.78
CA ALA A 457 45.07 -22.73 5.82
C ALA A 457 44.52 -22.61 4.40
N ASN A 458 45.07 -21.65 3.64
CA ASN A 458 44.67 -21.39 2.25
C ASN A 458 45.37 -22.26 1.23
N THR A 459 46.37 -23.05 1.67
CA THR A 459 47.09 -24.02 0.87
C THR A 459 47.21 -25.35 1.61
N VAL A 460 47.24 -26.44 0.87
CA VAL A 460 47.44 -27.80 1.40
C VAL A 460 48.16 -28.65 0.33
N THR A 461 48.94 -29.63 0.76
CA THR A 461 49.45 -30.67 -0.13
C THR A 461 48.68 -31.96 0.10
N ILE A 462 48.14 -32.52 -0.96
CA ILE A 462 47.37 -33.80 -0.94
C ILE A 462 48.26 -34.90 -1.50
N PRO A 463 48.82 -35.74 -0.65
CA PRO A 463 49.63 -36.86 -1.09
C PRO A 463 48.76 -37.98 -1.65
N MET A 464 49.18 -38.56 -2.76
CA MET A 464 48.55 -39.73 -3.39
C MET A 464 49.65 -40.74 -3.69
N ILE A 465 49.34 -42.02 -3.49
CA ILE A 465 50.29 -43.10 -3.77
C ILE A 465 49.65 -44.04 -4.81
N ALA A 466 50.36 -44.25 -5.91
CA ALA A 466 49.92 -45.14 -6.98
C ALA A 466 51.03 -46.11 -7.35
N THR A 467 50.70 -47.23 -7.97
CA THR A 467 51.63 -48.18 -8.55
C THR A 467 51.69 -47.99 -10.08
N VAL A 468 52.77 -48.40 -10.69
CA VAL A 468 52.89 -48.40 -12.15
C VAL A 468 51.76 -49.21 -12.77
N ALA A 469 51.10 -48.64 -13.76
CA ALA A 469 49.92 -49.24 -14.41
C ALA A 469 48.76 -49.64 -13.45
N GLY A 470 48.79 -49.16 -12.22
CA GLY A 470 47.73 -49.43 -11.21
C GLY A 470 46.42 -48.71 -11.49
N PRO A 471 45.41 -48.97 -10.69
CA PRO A 471 44.14 -48.26 -10.82
C PRO A 471 44.28 -46.77 -10.49
N ALA A 472 43.33 -45.96 -10.98
CA ALA A 472 43.25 -44.58 -10.60
C ALA A 472 42.99 -44.43 -9.09
N VAL A 473 43.62 -43.44 -8.46
CA VAL A 473 43.53 -43.13 -7.02
C VAL A 473 42.72 -41.88 -6.83
N ASP A 474 41.69 -42.01 -5.98
CA ASP A 474 40.86 -40.85 -5.60
C ASP A 474 41.20 -40.38 -4.19
N GLU A 475 41.28 -39.07 -4.00
CA GLU A 475 41.45 -38.46 -2.69
C GLU A 475 40.41 -37.37 -2.45
N LEU A 476 40.12 -37.11 -1.18
CA LEU A 476 39.18 -36.08 -0.73
C LEU A 476 39.97 -34.91 -0.14
N ILE A 477 39.69 -33.74 -0.67
CA ILE A 477 40.18 -32.48 -0.14
C ILE A 477 39.06 -31.88 0.70
N ALA A 478 39.26 -31.81 2.00
CA ALA A 478 38.32 -31.11 2.88
C ALA A 478 38.39 -29.59 2.67
N VAL A 479 37.24 -28.94 2.58
CA VAL A 479 37.14 -27.47 2.50
C VAL A 479 36.20 -27.03 3.65
N ALA A 480 36.76 -26.27 4.57
CA ALA A 480 36.07 -25.77 5.75
C ALA A 480 35.77 -24.26 5.59
N ASN A 481 34.75 -23.81 6.26
CA ASN A 481 34.52 -22.39 6.55
C ASN A 481 35.13 -22.10 7.94
N PHE A 482 36.38 -21.65 7.94
CA PHE A 482 37.16 -21.51 9.18
C PHE A 482 36.56 -20.46 10.10
N GLY A 483 36.43 -20.80 11.38
CA GLY A 483 35.86 -19.92 12.40
C GLY A 483 34.37 -19.64 12.25
N PHE A 484 33.64 -20.54 11.58
CA PHE A 484 32.22 -20.37 11.30
C PHE A 484 31.41 -20.07 12.57
N SER A 485 30.54 -19.06 12.46
CA SER A 485 29.52 -18.71 13.44
C SER A 485 28.24 -18.28 12.73
N THR A 486 27.14 -18.10 13.46
CA THR A 486 25.88 -17.63 12.90
C THR A 486 25.95 -16.21 12.31
N ASP A 487 27.00 -15.47 12.65
CA ASP A 487 27.29 -14.12 12.13
C ASP A 487 28.26 -14.14 10.94
N GLN A 488 28.52 -15.29 10.35
CA GLN A 488 29.36 -15.46 9.17
C GLN A 488 28.55 -16.06 8.03
N ALA A 489 28.83 -15.65 6.81
CA ALA A 489 28.23 -16.23 5.62
C ALA A 489 28.61 -17.71 5.50
N THR A 490 27.73 -18.52 4.97
CA THR A 490 28.11 -19.89 4.56
C THR A 490 29.00 -19.80 3.32
N LEU A 491 29.87 -20.81 3.15
CA LEU A 491 30.81 -20.92 2.05
C LEU A 491 30.25 -21.86 0.99
N ASP A 492 30.37 -21.47 -0.26
CA ASP A 492 30.02 -22.29 -1.42
C ASP A 492 31.28 -22.70 -2.18
N ILE A 493 31.37 -23.94 -2.68
CA ILE A 493 32.36 -24.40 -3.64
C ILE A 493 31.76 -24.29 -5.04
N ASP A 494 32.18 -23.32 -5.81
CA ASP A 494 31.62 -23.00 -7.13
C ASP A 494 32.17 -23.89 -8.25
N SER A 495 33.49 -24.07 -8.26
CA SER A 495 34.17 -24.89 -9.26
C SER A 495 35.57 -25.28 -8.83
N VAL A 496 36.10 -26.32 -9.46
CA VAL A 496 37.46 -26.79 -9.27
C VAL A 496 38.16 -26.86 -10.63
N GLN A 497 39.30 -26.20 -10.73
CA GLN A 497 40.13 -26.19 -11.94
C GLN A 497 41.46 -26.91 -11.68
N ILE A 498 41.74 -27.93 -12.47
CA ILE A 498 43.00 -28.67 -12.45
C ILE A 498 43.57 -28.60 -13.87
N PRO A 499 44.86 -28.21 -14.06
CA PRO A 499 45.49 -28.20 -15.38
C PRO A 499 45.45 -29.60 -16.04
N ALA A 500 45.41 -29.63 -17.38
CA ALA A 500 45.43 -30.86 -18.14
C ALA A 500 46.63 -31.72 -17.77
N GLY A 501 46.40 -32.98 -17.46
CA GLY A 501 47.43 -33.91 -17.00
C GLY A 501 46.84 -35.19 -16.36
N PRO A 502 47.58 -35.90 -15.53
CA PRO A 502 47.15 -37.13 -14.91
C PRO A 502 46.15 -36.92 -13.77
N PHE A 503 45.96 -35.65 -13.34
CA PHE A 503 45.01 -35.32 -12.31
C PHE A 503 43.70 -34.78 -12.92
N SER A 504 42.57 -35.09 -12.29
CA SER A 504 41.27 -34.60 -12.71
C SER A 504 40.36 -34.38 -11.52
N TYR A 505 39.39 -33.44 -11.68
CA TYR A 505 38.29 -33.25 -10.76
C TYR A 505 37.22 -34.34 -11.00
N VAL A 506 36.65 -34.90 -9.91
CA VAL A 506 35.62 -35.94 -9.98
C VAL A 506 34.29 -35.39 -9.53
N SER A 507 34.23 -34.80 -8.35
CA SER A 507 32.97 -34.29 -7.74
C SER A 507 33.28 -33.40 -6.53
N GLY A 508 32.22 -32.69 -6.00
CA GLY A 508 32.32 -32.01 -4.71
C GLY A 508 31.99 -30.52 -4.76
N ALA A 509 31.44 -29.99 -5.88
CA ALA A 509 30.80 -28.69 -5.82
C ALA A 509 29.62 -28.77 -4.83
N THR A 510 29.57 -27.87 -3.86
CA THR A 510 28.54 -27.88 -2.81
C THR A 510 28.32 -26.48 -2.28
N THR A 511 27.12 -26.22 -1.76
CA THR A 511 26.72 -24.93 -1.20
C THR A 511 26.41 -25.05 0.28
N GLY A 512 26.48 -23.94 1.00
CA GLY A 512 26.03 -23.83 2.39
C GLY A 512 26.98 -24.49 3.42
N ILE A 513 28.28 -24.48 3.16
CA ILE A 513 29.29 -24.97 4.11
C ILE A 513 29.32 -24.05 5.32
N GLY A 514 28.89 -24.56 6.45
CA GLY A 514 28.92 -23.88 7.74
C GLY A 514 29.95 -24.50 8.68
N ALA A 515 29.49 -25.04 9.83
CA ALA A 515 30.35 -25.72 10.79
C ALA A 515 30.87 -27.08 10.28
N THR A 516 30.15 -27.72 9.36
CA THR A 516 30.56 -29.00 8.76
C THR A 516 31.30 -28.73 7.45
N PRO A 517 32.54 -29.22 7.27
CA PRO A 517 33.28 -29.06 6.02
C PRO A 517 32.60 -29.75 4.84
N GLY A 518 32.75 -29.12 3.67
CA GLY A 518 32.54 -29.76 2.38
C GLY A 518 33.76 -30.57 1.96
N SER A 519 33.68 -31.28 0.84
CA SER A 519 34.82 -32.01 0.28
C SER A 519 34.81 -31.97 -1.24
N VAL A 520 36.00 -31.91 -1.81
CA VAL A 520 36.29 -32.05 -3.25
C VAL A 520 36.98 -33.38 -3.48
N ARG A 521 36.46 -34.18 -4.42
CA ARG A 521 37.11 -35.43 -4.84
C ARG A 521 37.93 -35.16 -6.08
N VAL A 522 39.22 -35.49 -5.99
CA VAL A 522 40.18 -35.43 -7.11
C VAL A 522 40.69 -36.83 -7.42
N ARG A 523 41.12 -37.08 -8.64
CA ARG A 523 41.58 -38.34 -9.15
C ARG A 523 42.95 -38.18 -9.76
N PHE A 524 43.88 -39.10 -9.47
CA PHE A 524 45.10 -39.30 -10.18
C PHE A 524 45.02 -40.58 -11.02
N ASN A 525 45.35 -40.49 -12.31
CA ASN A 525 45.38 -41.66 -13.21
C ASN A 525 46.82 -42.00 -13.57
N PRO A 526 47.38 -43.10 -13.08
CA PRO A 526 48.76 -43.49 -13.34
C PRO A 526 48.98 -44.16 -14.70
N THR A 527 47.94 -44.37 -15.51
CA THR A 527 48.01 -45.07 -16.80
C THR A 527 48.98 -44.42 -17.75
N GLY A 528 49.99 -45.14 -18.21
CA GLY A 528 51.02 -44.68 -19.16
C GLY A 528 52.08 -43.77 -18.55
N LEU A 529 52.15 -43.66 -17.23
CA LEU A 529 53.13 -42.87 -16.51
C LEU A 529 54.26 -43.76 -15.96
N THR A 530 55.45 -43.18 -15.84
CA THR A 530 56.64 -43.82 -15.26
C THR A 530 56.73 -43.56 -13.75
N PRO A 531 57.51 -44.37 -12.99
CA PRO A 531 57.82 -44.06 -11.59
C PRO A 531 58.36 -42.65 -11.43
N GLY A 532 57.83 -41.92 -10.39
CA GLY A 532 58.21 -40.54 -10.13
C GLY A 532 57.16 -39.79 -9.37
N VAL A 533 57.42 -38.51 -9.14
CA VAL A 533 56.47 -37.62 -8.46
C VAL A 533 55.83 -36.70 -9.51
N TYR A 534 54.51 -36.70 -9.49
CA TYR A 534 53.67 -35.87 -10.35
C TYR A 534 52.95 -34.82 -9.49
N THR A 535 52.96 -33.58 -9.92
CA THR A 535 52.28 -32.51 -9.16
C THR A 535 51.37 -31.68 -10.05
N ALA A 536 50.29 -31.21 -9.48
CA ALA A 536 49.40 -30.21 -10.10
C ALA A 536 48.73 -29.38 -9.02
N ASN A 537 48.29 -28.17 -9.37
CA ASN A 537 47.50 -27.35 -8.49
C ASN A 537 46.02 -27.51 -8.83
N ALA A 538 45.22 -27.87 -7.83
CA ALA A 538 43.77 -27.80 -7.88
C ALA A 538 43.35 -26.43 -7.33
N THR A 539 42.92 -25.53 -8.21
CA THR A 539 42.36 -24.22 -7.83
C THR A 539 40.88 -24.40 -7.56
N ILE A 540 40.46 -24.19 -6.33
CA ILE A 540 39.08 -24.30 -5.89
C ILE A 540 38.50 -22.89 -5.78
N GLN A 541 37.55 -22.55 -6.66
CA GLN A 541 36.79 -21.30 -6.59
C GLN A 541 35.71 -21.44 -5.54
N VAL A 542 35.63 -20.47 -4.68
CA VAL A 542 34.68 -20.45 -3.58
C VAL A 542 34.03 -19.07 -3.47
N SER A 543 32.79 -19.02 -2.96
CA SER A 543 32.08 -17.77 -2.71
C SER A 543 31.35 -17.78 -1.39
N ASP A 544 30.97 -16.59 -0.94
CA ASP A 544 29.96 -16.45 0.10
C ASP A 544 28.60 -16.93 -0.43
N GLU A 545 27.67 -17.31 0.48
CA GLU A 545 26.27 -17.52 0.13
C GLU A 545 25.69 -16.37 -0.70
N ASN A 546 24.75 -16.65 -1.59
CA ASN A 546 24.21 -15.66 -2.52
C ASN A 546 23.30 -14.63 -1.80
N VAL A 547 23.91 -13.65 -1.15
CA VAL A 547 23.26 -12.52 -0.48
C VAL A 547 23.85 -11.19 -0.97
N PRO A 548 23.18 -10.04 -0.78
CA PRO A 548 23.73 -8.75 -1.17
C PRO A 548 25.13 -8.51 -0.56
N GLY A 549 26.10 -8.21 -1.43
CA GLY A 549 27.50 -7.98 -1.05
C GLY A 549 28.37 -9.24 -0.98
N ALA A 550 27.87 -10.42 -1.36
CA ALA A 550 28.65 -11.66 -1.46
C ALA A 550 29.88 -11.48 -2.35
N ALA A 551 30.98 -12.08 -1.94
CA ALA A 551 32.25 -12.05 -2.65
C ALA A 551 32.71 -13.48 -3.01
N ALA A 552 33.57 -13.58 -4.01
CA ALA A 552 34.22 -14.83 -4.40
C ALA A 552 35.74 -14.74 -4.19
N THR A 553 36.37 -15.86 -3.88
CA THR A 553 37.80 -16.00 -3.72
C THR A 553 38.21 -17.39 -4.18
N GLN A 554 39.50 -17.75 -3.97
CA GLN A 554 40.00 -19.06 -4.30
C GLN A 554 41.03 -19.57 -3.27
N ILE A 555 41.08 -20.88 -3.09
CA ILE A 555 42.10 -21.59 -2.34
C ILE A 555 42.78 -22.63 -3.25
N VAL A 556 44.02 -23.01 -2.95
CA VAL A 556 44.82 -23.88 -3.83
C VAL A 556 45.32 -25.09 -3.07
N ALA A 557 44.96 -26.28 -3.55
CA ALA A 557 45.54 -27.54 -3.09
C ALA A 557 46.60 -28.03 -4.09
N THR A 558 47.80 -28.31 -3.60
CA THR A 558 48.84 -28.96 -4.39
C THR A 558 48.62 -30.47 -4.34
N LEU A 559 48.26 -31.06 -5.45
CA LEU A 559 48.17 -32.53 -5.60
C LEU A 559 49.59 -33.05 -5.84
N SER A 560 49.99 -34.06 -5.09
CA SER A 560 51.33 -34.67 -5.23
C SER A 560 51.19 -36.22 -5.23
N ALA A 561 51.24 -36.81 -6.41
CA ALA A 561 51.15 -38.24 -6.57
C ALA A 561 52.52 -38.86 -6.76
N THR A 562 52.84 -39.83 -5.97
CA THR A 562 54.05 -40.63 -6.12
C THR A 562 53.69 -42.00 -6.73
N ILE A 563 54.21 -42.26 -7.90
CA ILE A 563 54.21 -43.61 -8.46
C ILE A 563 55.48 -44.27 -7.95
N GLY A 564 55.29 -45.19 -7.00
CA GLY A 564 56.37 -46.02 -6.51
C GLY A 564 56.98 -46.85 -7.66
N GLY A 565 58.28 -46.86 -7.72
CA GLY A 565 58.98 -47.89 -8.50
C GLY A 565 58.51 -49.23 -7.95
N GLY A 566 58.19 -50.15 -8.83
CA GLY A 566 57.57 -51.38 -8.54
C GLY A 566 58.16 -52.16 -7.36
N ASN A 567 57.52 -53.23 -6.98
CA ASN A 567 57.94 -54.16 -5.96
C ASN A 567 59.50 -54.18 -5.91
N PRO A 568 60.13 -53.91 -4.77
CA PRO A 568 61.64 -53.97 -4.68
C PRO A 568 62.25 -55.24 -5.24
N ALA A 569 61.45 -56.30 -5.32
CA ALA A 569 61.84 -57.54 -5.94
C ALA A 569 61.68 -57.56 -7.48
N ASP A 570 61.03 -56.57 -8.09
CA ASP A 570 60.98 -56.34 -9.53
C ASP A 570 62.23 -55.53 -9.92
N LEU A 571 63.33 -56.25 -10.18
CA LEU A 571 64.68 -55.71 -10.39
C LEU A 571 64.89 -55.16 -11.81
N ASN A 572 64.01 -55.56 -12.75
CA ASN A 572 64.09 -55.04 -14.14
C ASN A 572 63.05 -53.93 -14.38
N GLY A 573 62.12 -53.70 -13.43
CA GLY A 573 61.14 -52.60 -13.52
C GLY A 573 59.99 -52.86 -14.51
N ASP A 574 59.73 -54.10 -14.90
CA ASP A 574 58.68 -54.45 -15.89
C ASP A 574 57.31 -54.64 -15.27
N GLY A 575 57.17 -54.54 -13.93
CA GLY A 575 55.93 -54.64 -13.17
C GLY A 575 55.60 -56.05 -12.71
N LEU A 576 56.41 -57.03 -12.99
CA LEU A 576 56.23 -58.44 -12.57
C LEU A 576 57.53 -58.96 -11.91
N VAL A 577 57.39 -59.60 -10.75
CA VAL A 577 58.52 -60.34 -10.17
C VAL A 577 58.57 -61.72 -10.78
N SER A 578 59.56 -61.93 -11.64
CA SER A 578 59.64 -63.13 -12.50
C SER A 578 61.04 -63.78 -12.53
N GLY A 579 61.22 -64.75 -13.42
CA GLY A 579 62.53 -65.31 -13.67
C GLY A 579 63.60 -64.33 -14.22
N ALA A 580 63.16 -63.25 -14.81
CA ALA A 580 64.07 -62.16 -15.27
C ALA A 580 64.75 -61.46 -14.08
N ASP A 581 63.92 -61.15 -13.00
CA ASP A 581 64.40 -60.51 -11.78
C ASP A 581 65.28 -61.43 -10.95
N LEU A 582 64.93 -62.73 -10.91
CA LEU A 582 65.78 -63.75 -10.32
C LEU A 582 67.15 -63.85 -11.08
N GLY A 583 67.13 -63.68 -12.40
CA GLY A 583 68.36 -63.66 -13.19
C GLY A 583 69.27 -62.48 -12.86
N ILE A 584 68.69 -61.28 -12.68
CA ILE A 584 69.38 -60.06 -12.24
C ILE A 584 69.92 -60.24 -10.81
N MET A 585 69.15 -60.79 -9.91
CA MET A 585 69.60 -61.05 -8.56
C MET A 585 70.75 -62.02 -8.51
N LEU A 586 70.68 -63.13 -9.26
CA LEU A 586 71.72 -64.12 -9.32
C LEU A 586 73.02 -63.53 -9.98
N ALA A 587 72.91 -62.62 -10.90
CA ALA A 587 74.04 -61.93 -11.48
C ALA A 587 74.76 -61.02 -10.47
N GLY A 588 74.07 -60.52 -9.43
CA GLY A 588 74.62 -59.70 -8.34
C GLY A 588 75.07 -60.48 -7.12
N TRP A 589 75.03 -61.83 -7.15
CA TRP A 589 75.24 -62.68 -5.98
C TRP A 589 76.57 -62.45 -5.28
N GLY A 590 76.54 -62.31 -3.95
CA GLY A 590 77.72 -62.07 -3.12
C GLY A 590 78.29 -60.68 -3.12
N GLY A 591 77.70 -59.73 -3.89
CA GLY A 591 78.05 -58.34 -3.93
C GLY A 591 76.96 -57.39 -3.35
N PRO A 592 77.29 -56.14 -3.12
CA PRO A 592 76.29 -55.13 -2.80
C PRO A 592 75.61 -54.68 -4.08
N GLY A 593 74.29 -54.30 -4.00
CA GLY A 593 73.59 -53.75 -5.16
C GLY A 593 72.09 -53.67 -5.01
N PRO A 594 71.37 -53.29 -6.07
CA PRO A 594 69.89 -53.14 -6.02
C PRO A 594 69.12 -54.45 -5.70
N ALA A 595 69.78 -55.61 -5.86
CA ALA A 595 69.20 -56.91 -5.56
C ALA A 595 69.42 -57.35 -4.09
N ASP A 596 70.07 -56.55 -3.25
CA ASP A 596 70.15 -56.69 -1.80
C ASP A 596 68.80 -56.13 -1.19
N LEU A 597 67.82 -57.00 -1.18
CA LEU A 597 66.44 -56.61 -0.81
C LEU A 597 66.20 -56.53 0.72
N ASP A 598 67.07 -57.18 1.50
CA ASP A 598 67.03 -57.09 2.96
C ASP A 598 68.00 -56.03 3.51
N HIS A 599 68.79 -55.41 2.61
CA HIS A 599 69.73 -54.32 2.92
C HIS A 599 70.83 -54.72 3.92
N ASN A 600 71.22 -55.97 3.92
CA ASN A 600 72.32 -56.46 4.78
C ASN A 600 73.71 -56.23 4.21
N GLY A 601 73.81 -55.63 3.00
CA GLY A 601 75.07 -55.32 2.27
C GLY A 601 75.54 -56.38 1.32
N THR A 602 74.82 -57.52 1.15
CA THR A 602 75.18 -58.64 0.31
C THR A 602 74.02 -59.33 -0.32
N VAL A 603 73.91 -59.47 -1.63
CA VAL A 603 72.87 -60.25 -2.28
C VAL A 603 73.05 -61.72 -1.95
N GLY A 604 72.11 -62.33 -1.27
CA GLY A 604 72.24 -63.72 -0.75
C GLY A 604 70.88 -64.51 -0.72
N GLY A 605 70.85 -65.56 0.06
CA GLY A 605 69.70 -66.46 0.12
C GLY A 605 68.42 -65.80 0.75
N SER A 606 68.62 -64.82 1.63
CA SER A 606 67.52 -64.04 2.21
C SER A 606 66.81 -63.16 1.16
N ASP A 607 67.58 -62.55 0.25
CA ASP A 607 67.06 -61.73 -0.85
C ASP A 607 66.27 -62.54 -1.85
N VAL A 608 66.78 -63.76 -2.20
CA VAL A 608 66.01 -64.74 -2.98
C VAL A 608 64.69 -65.08 -2.30
N GLY A 609 64.69 -65.26 -0.96
CA GLY A 609 63.48 -65.53 -0.21
C GLY A 609 62.47 -64.37 -0.32
N ILE A 610 62.93 -63.09 -0.24
CA ILE A 610 62.10 -61.87 -0.42
C ILE A 610 61.58 -61.81 -1.87
N LEU A 611 62.46 -62.06 -2.88
CA LEU A 611 62.05 -62.05 -4.29
C LEU A 611 61.00 -63.14 -4.56
N LEU A 612 61.21 -64.35 -4.10
CA LEU A 612 60.23 -65.45 -4.26
C LEU A 612 58.93 -65.23 -3.50
N GLY A 613 58.99 -64.54 -2.36
CA GLY A 613 57.81 -64.11 -1.59
C GLY A 613 56.94 -63.08 -2.30
N ASN A 614 57.47 -62.41 -3.31
CA ASN A 614 56.83 -61.41 -4.12
C ASN A 614 56.63 -61.88 -5.60
N TRP A 615 56.75 -63.13 -5.86
CA TRP A 615 56.67 -63.72 -7.20
C TRP A 615 55.29 -63.62 -7.81
N GLY A 616 55.12 -63.00 -9.03
CA GLY A 616 53.85 -62.89 -9.74
C GLY A 616 53.51 -61.50 -10.20
#